data_92cad65fcf8901311881a3e95120a121
#
_entry.id   92cad65fcf8901311881a3e95120a121
#
_cell.length_a   1.000
_cell.length_b   1.000
_cell.length_c   1.000
_cell.angle_alpha   90.00
_cell.angle_beta   90.00
_cell.angle_gamma   90.00
#
_symmetry.space_group_name_H-M   'P 1'
#
loop_
_entity.id
_entity.type
_entity.pdbx_description
1 polymer ?
#
loop_
_entity_poly.entity_id
_entity_poly.type
_entity_poly.pdbx_seq_one_letter_code
_entity_poly.pdbx_strand_id
1 'polypeptide(L)'
;MKTEKITVNELFSGIGAQISALERLGIPFEIKHTSDIDHNAVLAYASIHCGLTEELINTYAEYPTREEMARQLTEINLGYDFQKNKPYNWYRFVNSKSKELEKYWLANKLSRNLGDISKLEHLDYADFWTYSFPCQSVSVSGKQEGIIKGKTRSGLLYEVQRLLEKADKMLALPKYLMLENVKNLVGKKFKPQFDEWVAWLDELGYNTYWKVLNAKDYGVPQNRERVFVISVRKDIDDGKFEFPQPFDNGVRLKDALEDKVDEKYYLSEDIQNRLIITDKTLTKNVIGTTKPSFRTIGRRDSVYSENSIMGTLVATDYKQPKQILETNRCVKVGDLNYYPYETSNRIYSKEGISPTLTTMQGGNTEPKIAEPIVAVIEPDVKSFRVRKLTPKECYRLMGFTDEQFDRSQAFSSDSQLYKQAGNSIVVDVLYYIFGKLFEVDTETRKEIEC
;
A
#
# COMPACT_ATOMS: atom_id res chain seq x y z
N MET A 1 25.72 6.78 -17.75
CA MET A 1 25.58 8.26 -17.78
C MET A 1 25.21 8.72 -16.37
N LYS A 2 25.77 9.84 -15.86
CA LYS A 2 25.23 10.44 -14.61
C LYS A 2 23.84 10.97 -14.97
N THR A 3 22.78 10.33 -14.50
CA THR A 3 21.43 10.86 -14.60
C THR A 3 21.42 12.21 -13.87
N GLU A 4 20.98 13.27 -14.54
CA GLU A 4 20.78 14.56 -13.89
C GLU A 4 19.79 14.40 -12.74
N LYS A 5 19.99 15.17 -11.66
CA LYS A 5 19.11 15.16 -10.49
C LYS A 5 17.73 15.65 -10.87
N ILE A 6 16.69 14.83 -10.70
CA ILE A 6 15.30 15.16 -11.01
C ILE A 6 14.67 15.90 -9.82
N THR A 7 14.02 17.02 -10.06
CA THR A 7 13.23 17.71 -9.04
C THR A 7 11.78 17.26 -9.10
N VAL A 8 11.16 17.03 -7.92
CA VAL A 8 9.84 16.37 -7.80
C VAL A 8 8.89 17.19 -6.93
N ASN A 9 7.66 17.38 -7.40
CA ASN A 9 6.51 17.77 -6.60
C ASN A 9 5.54 16.58 -6.48
N GLU A 10 5.25 16.15 -5.26
CA GLU A 10 4.30 15.06 -4.99
C GLU A 10 2.99 15.59 -4.43
N LEU A 11 1.94 15.62 -5.25
CA LEU A 11 0.60 16.01 -4.83
C LEU A 11 -0.21 14.78 -4.42
N PHE A 12 -0.86 14.85 -3.27
CA PHE A 12 -1.50 13.69 -2.61
C PHE A 12 -0.48 12.60 -2.30
N SER A 13 0.64 13.01 -1.70
CA SER A 13 1.87 12.19 -1.57
C SER A 13 1.66 10.89 -0.77
N GLY A 14 0.68 10.84 0.12
CA GLY A 14 0.46 9.66 0.97
C GLY A 14 1.71 9.32 1.78
N ILE A 15 2.19 8.08 1.64
CA ILE A 15 3.40 7.61 2.31
C ILE A 15 4.63 7.53 1.38
N GLY A 16 4.58 8.17 0.19
CA GLY A 16 5.74 8.34 -0.68
C GLY A 16 6.12 7.10 -1.53
N ALA A 17 5.16 6.39 -2.08
CA ALA A 17 5.45 5.24 -2.96
C ALA A 17 6.28 5.64 -4.19
N GLN A 18 6.08 6.84 -4.72
CA GLN A 18 6.81 7.39 -5.85
C GLN A 18 8.29 7.57 -5.52
N ILE A 19 8.56 8.09 -4.32
CA ILE A 19 9.93 8.27 -3.84
C ILE A 19 10.60 6.92 -3.59
N SER A 20 9.89 5.97 -2.96
CA SER A 20 10.41 4.60 -2.82
C SER A 20 10.82 3.98 -4.16
N ALA A 21 10.07 4.25 -5.23
CA ALA A 21 10.41 3.75 -6.57
C ALA A 21 11.65 4.45 -7.15
N LEU A 22 11.79 5.77 -6.99
CA LEU A 22 12.97 6.53 -7.43
C LEU A 22 14.24 6.12 -6.65
N GLU A 23 14.13 5.97 -5.32
CA GLU A 23 15.21 5.49 -4.45
C GLU A 23 15.70 4.11 -4.92
N ARG A 24 14.77 3.20 -5.16
CA ARG A 24 15.07 1.84 -5.60
C ARG A 24 15.73 1.77 -6.99
N LEU A 25 15.39 2.70 -7.90
CA LEU A 25 16.03 2.83 -9.21
C LEU A 25 17.41 3.49 -9.12
N GLY A 26 17.79 4.04 -7.97
CA GLY A 26 19.03 4.82 -7.82
C GLY A 26 19.02 6.11 -8.63
N ILE A 27 17.84 6.64 -8.97
CA ILE A 27 17.70 7.92 -9.67
C ILE A 27 17.94 9.05 -8.68
N PRO A 28 18.92 9.95 -8.90
CA PRO A 28 19.10 11.12 -8.05
C PRO A 28 17.89 12.05 -8.14
N PHE A 29 17.29 12.39 -7.02
CA PHE A 29 16.14 13.31 -7.00
C PHE A 29 16.23 14.33 -5.86
N GLU A 30 15.38 15.34 -5.94
CA GLU A 30 15.13 16.31 -4.88
C GLU A 30 13.63 16.58 -4.78
N ILE A 31 13.05 16.35 -3.62
CA ILE A 31 11.68 16.76 -3.34
C ILE A 31 11.66 18.28 -3.16
N LYS A 32 10.94 18.98 -4.03
CA LYS A 32 10.66 20.41 -3.85
C LYS A 32 9.55 20.60 -2.84
N HIS A 33 8.40 19.96 -3.10
CA HIS A 33 7.25 20.00 -2.21
C HIS A 33 6.47 18.69 -2.24
N THR A 34 5.83 18.40 -1.13
CA THR A 34 4.72 17.45 -1.04
C THR A 34 3.42 18.19 -0.74
N SER A 35 2.27 17.60 -1.02
CA SER A 35 0.97 18.12 -0.61
C SER A 35 0.08 16.97 -0.18
N ASP A 36 -0.17 16.87 1.11
CA ASP A 36 -1.15 15.97 1.72
C ASP A 36 -1.73 16.59 3.00
N ILE A 37 -3.00 16.33 3.25
CA ILE A 37 -3.70 16.82 4.44
C ILE A 37 -3.86 15.74 5.52
N ASP A 38 -3.62 14.47 5.22
CA ASP A 38 -3.66 13.41 6.23
C ASP A 38 -2.38 13.46 7.07
N HIS A 39 -2.50 14.04 8.27
CA HIS A 39 -1.39 14.22 9.19
C HIS A 39 -0.67 12.90 9.55
N ASN A 40 -1.38 11.74 9.52
CA ASN A 40 -0.74 10.45 9.75
C ASN A 40 0.05 9.98 8.51
N ALA A 41 -0.41 10.32 7.30
CA ALA A 41 0.35 10.04 6.09
C ALA A 41 1.62 10.90 6.02
N VAL A 42 1.52 12.20 6.33
CA VAL A 42 2.69 13.11 6.41
C VAL A 42 3.70 12.64 7.45
N LEU A 43 3.23 12.15 8.60
CA LEU A 43 4.09 11.60 9.64
C LEU A 43 4.84 10.34 9.16
N ALA A 44 4.13 9.41 8.53
CA ALA A 44 4.71 8.20 7.94
C ALA A 44 5.69 8.55 6.82
N TYR A 45 5.33 9.46 5.91
CA TYR A 45 6.22 9.96 4.86
C TYR A 45 7.53 10.50 5.42
N ALA A 46 7.45 11.37 6.43
CA ALA A 46 8.62 11.96 7.06
C ALA A 46 9.50 10.91 7.75
N SER A 47 8.91 9.89 8.39
CA SER A 47 9.66 8.81 9.02
C SER A 47 10.31 7.88 8.00
N ILE A 48 9.64 7.58 6.90
CA ILE A 48 10.16 6.68 5.86
C ILE A 48 11.29 7.37 5.06
N HIS A 49 11.06 8.62 4.60
CA HIS A 49 11.90 9.26 3.58
C HIS A 49 12.74 10.45 4.07
N CYS A 50 12.37 11.06 5.21
CA CYS A 50 13.00 12.32 5.64
C CYS A 50 13.77 12.20 6.95
N GLY A 51 14.00 10.99 7.46
CA GLY A 51 14.81 10.75 8.65
C GLY A 51 14.15 11.21 9.96
N LEU A 52 12.83 11.33 10.03
CA LEU A 52 12.13 11.64 11.28
C LEU A 52 12.26 10.48 12.26
N THR A 53 12.79 10.76 13.45
CA THR A 53 12.93 9.81 14.56
C THR A 53 12.49 10.46 15.88
N GLU A 54 12.18 9.65 16.90
CA GLU A 54 11.90 10.16 18.25
C GLU A 54 13.09 10.94 18.81
N GLU A 55 14.31 10.52 18.53
CA GLU A 55 15.52 11.24 18.93
C GLU A 55 15.56 12.63 18.30
N LEU A 56 15.32 12.72 16.98
CA LEU A 56 15.31 14.02 16.28
C LEU A 56 14.21 14.93 16.83
N ILE A 57 13.01 14.41 17.10
CA ILE A 57 11.92 15.19 17.71
C ILE A 57 12.34 15.77 19.06
N ASN A 58 13.11 15.01 19.87
CA ASN A 58 13.53 15.44 21.19
C ASN A 58 14.72 16.39 21.19
N THR A 59 15.59 16.33 20.19
CA THR A 59 16.84 17.08 20.10
C THR A 59 16.79 18.27 19.13
N TYR A 60 15.74 18.40 18.33
CA TYR A 60 15.62 19.49 17.37
C TYR A 60 15.58 20.86 18.07
N ALA A 61 16.49 21.75 17.70
CA ALA A 61 16.71 23.01 18.44
C ALA A 61 15.89 24.20 17.93
N GLU A 62 15.35 24.11 16.70
CA GLU A 62 14.74 25.25 16.00
C GLU A 62 13.21 25.21 15.96
N TYR A 63 12.56 24.69 17.03
CA TYR A 63 11.11 24.76 17.11
C TYR A 63 10.62 26.20 17.29
N PRO A 64 9.59 26.63 16.53
CA PRO A 64 8.85 27.83 16.87
C PRO A 64 8.12 27.69 18.21
N THR A 65 7.45 28.75 18.65
CA THR A 65 6.53 28.60 19.79
C THR A 65 5.43 27.61 19.48
N ARG A 66 4.85 27.00 20.52
CA ARG A 66 3.77 26.00 20.32
C ARG A 66 2.52 26.60 19.69
N GLU A 67 2.22 27.88 20.00
CA GLU A 67 1.17 28.65 19.34
C GLU A 67 1.43 28.81 17.84
N GLU A 68 2.67 29.12 17.50
CA GLU A 68 3.07 29.29 16.10
C GLU A 68 3.01 27.98 15.31
N MET A 69 3.49 26.86 15.90
CA MET A 69 3.33 25.53 15.30
C MET A 69 1.87 25.18 15.06
N ALA A 70 0.98 25.41 16.05
CA ALA A 70 -0.44 25.14 15.93
C ALA A 70 -1.10 26.00 14.85
N ARG A 71 -0.69 27.28 14.74
CA ARG A 71 -1.16 28.20 13.69
C ARG A 71 -0.76 27.68 12.30
N GLN A 72 0.52 27.38 12.08
CA GLN A 72 1.03 26.90 10.79
C GLN A 72 0.34 25.62 10.34
N LEU A 73 0.22 24.61 11.22
CA LEU A 73 -0.48 23.36 10.90
C LEU A 73 -1.97 23.56 10.57
N THR A 74 -2.61 24.55 11.21
CA THR A 74 -4.03 24.89 10.95
C THR A 74 -4.19 25.61 9.61
N GLU A 75 -3.30 26.54 9.27
CA GLU A 75 -3.33 27.31 8.01
C GLU A 75 -3.25 26.43 6.76
N ILE A 76 -2.44 25.39 6.80
CA ILE A 76 -2.33 24.43 5.71
C ILE A 76 -3.40 23.33 5.73
N ASN A 77 -4.40 23.40 6.61
CA ASN A 77 -5.43 22.37 6.81
C ASN A 77 -4.89 20.95 7.14
N LEU A 78 -3.72 20.83 7.75
CA LEU A 78 -3.21 19.51 8.12
C LEU A 78 -4.16 18.82 9.10
N GLY A 79 -4.59 17.59 8.79
CA GLY A 79 -5.53 16.81 9.60
C GLY A 79 -7.00 17.21 9.45
N TYR A 80 -7.38 17.88 8.37
CA TYR A 80 -8.78 18.29 8.16
C TYR A 80 -9.73 17.08 8.18
N ASP A 81 -10.77 17.15 9.04
CA ASP A 81 -11.79 16.13 9.16
C ASP A 81 -12.96 16.41 8.20
N PHE A 82 -12.93 15.74 7.05
CA PHE A 82 -13.98 15.91 6.03
C PHE A 82 -15.37 15.36 6.46
N GLN A 83 -15.41 14.42 7.40
CA GLN A 83 -16.71 13.91 7.89
C GLN A 83 -17.43 14.94 8.74
N LYS A 84 -16.66 15.65 9.54
CA LYS A 84 -17.17 16.70 10.42
C LYS A 84 -17.08 18.09 9.78
N ASN A 85 -16.52 18.18 8.58
CA ASN A 85 -16.26 19.42 7.84
C ASN A 85 -15.58 20.49 8.70
N LYS A 86 -14.48 20.12 9.38
CA LYS A 86 -13.76 21.02 10.26
C LYS A 86 -12.26 20.75 10.28
N PRO A 87 -11.43 21.78 10.53
CA PRO A 87 -10.01 21.62 10.75
C PRO A 87 -9.74 20.81 12.01
N TYR A 88 -8.59 20.13 12.02
CA TYR A 88 -8.08 19.47 13.21
C TYR A 88 -7.67 20.52 14.25
N ASN A 89 -8.00 20.30 15.49
CA ASN A 89 -7.71 21.28 16.54
C ASN A 89 -6.28 21.10 17.08
N TRP A 90 -5.30 21.72 16.42
CA TRP A 90 -3.91 21.72 16.87
C TRP A 90 -3.69 22.52 18.16
N TYR A 91 -4.48 23.56 18.42
CA TYR A 91 -4.37 24.40 19.61
C TYR A 91 -4.61 23.63 20.93
N ARG A 92 -5.29 22.48 20.88
CA ARG A 92 -5.47 21.63 22.08
C ARG A 92 -4.16 21.13 22.68
N PHE A 93 -3.07 21.13 21.90
CA PHE A 93 -1.77 20.65 22.32
C PHE A 93 -0.85 21.77 22.82
N VAL A 94 -1.19 23.04 22.64
CA VAL A 94 -0.32 24.17 23.00
C VAL A 94 0.10 24.12 24.47
N ASN A 95 -0.85 23.87 25.37
CA ASN A 95 -0.59 23.75 26.81
C ASN A 95 -0.39 22.30 27.28
N SER A 96 -0.30 21.34 26.35
CA SER A 96 -0.08 19.91 26.67
C SER A 96 1.38 19.65 26.95
N LYS A 97 1.68 18.67 27.81
CA LYS A 97 3.06 18.15 28.01
C LYS A 97 3.49 17.18 26.90
N SER A 98 2.57 16.77 26.00
CA SER A 98 2.90 15.87 24.91
C SER A 98 3.72 16.56 23.83
N LYS A 99 4.50 15.77 23.08
CA LYS A 99 5.29 16.23 21.92
C LYS A 99 4.52 16.18 20.60
N GLU A 100 3.18 16.11 20.64
CA GLU A 100 2.36 15.97 19.43
C GLU A 100 2.51 17.15 18.46
N LEU A 101 2.61 18.40 18.96
CA LEU A 101 2.83 19.55 18.07
C LEU A 101 4.19 19.47 17.39
N GLU A 102 5.24 19.24 18.18
CA GLU A 102 6.62 19.13 17.72
C GLU A 102 6.75 18.01 16.66
N LYS A 103 6.17 16.85 16.94
CA LYS A 103 6.17 15.68 16.05
C LYS A 103 5.55 16.00 14.69
N TYR A 104 4.33 16.51 14.66
CA TYR A 104 3.63 16.78 13.40
C TYR A 104 4.18 18.01 12.68
N TRP A 105 4.60 19.03 13.42
CA TRP A 105 5.22 20.20 12.82
C TRP A 105 6.57 19.84 12.16
N LEU A 106 7.41 19.07 12.85
CA LEU A 106 8.68 18.62 12.29
C LEU A 106 8.50 17.70 11.10
N ALA A 107 7.56 16.75 11.17
CA ALA A 107 7.20 15.90 10.04
C ALA A 107 6.80 16.72 8.81
N ASN A 108 5.94 17.73 9.02
CA ASN A 108 5.51 18.64 7.96
C ASN A 108 6.67 19.44 7.36
N LYS A 109 7.58 19.94 8.21
CA LYS A 109 8.78 20.70 7.80
C LYS A 109 9.73 19.83 6.98
N LEU A 110 10.06 18.64 7.48
CA LEU A 110 11.00 17.72 6.83
C LEU A 110 10.49 17.22 5.48
N SER A 111 9.20 16.90 5.38
CA SER A 111 8.57 16.47 4.14
C SER A 111 8.28 17.62 3.16
N ARG A 112 8.57 18.88 3.55
CA ARG A 112 8.22 20.08 2.77
C ARG A 112 6.74 20.10 2.35
N ASN A 113 5.87 19.64 3.25
CA ASN A 113 4.45 19.48 2.95
C ASN A 113 3.72 20.81 3.00
N LEU A 114 3.00 21.11 1.94
CA LEU A 114 2.20 22.33 1.77
C LEU A 114 0.73 22.17 2.22
N GLY A 115 0.35 20.95 2.64
CA GLY A 115 -1.01 20.68 3.13
C GLY A 115 -2.06 20.65 2.02
N ASP A 116 -3.11 21.43 2.17
CA ASP A 116 -4.29 21.44 1.30
C ASP A 116 -4.01 22.08 -0.05
N ILE A 117 -4.05 21.26 -1.09
CA ILE A 117 -3.82 21.69 -2.48
C ILE A 117 -4.75 22.84 -2.93
N SER A 118 -5.96 22.93 -2.38
CA SER A 118 -6.92 23.99 -2.71
C SER A 118 -6.50 25.38 -2.22
N LYS A 119 -5.58 25.44 -1.25
CA LYS A 119 -5.03 26.67 -0.70
C LYS A 119 -3.74 27.15 -1.36
N LEU A 120 -3.14 26.31 -2.19
CA LEU A 120 -1.88 26.65 -2.86
C LEU A 120 -2.13 27.69 -3.95
N GLU A 121 -1.35 28.75 -3.97
CA GLU A 121 -1.43 29.73 -5.04
C GLU A 121 -0.65 29.30 -6.27
N HIS A 122 0.53 28.72 -6.09
CA HIS A 122 1.41 28.17 -7.11
C HIS A 122 2.30 27.09 -6.49
N LEU A 123 3.06 26.40 -7.32
CA LEU A 123 4.14 25.50 -6.92
C LEU A 123 5.44 25.99 -7.55
N ASP A 124 6.53 25.83 -6.83
CA ASP A 124 7.86 26.01 -7.40
C ASP A 124 8.11 25.03 -8.54
N TYR A 125 8.93 25.43 -9.51
CA TYR A 125 9.28 24.54 -10.60
C TYR A 125 9.85 23.21 -10.09
N ALA A 126 9.36 22.13 -10.68
CA ALA A 126 9.94 20.80 -10.56
C ALA A 126 9.81 20.07 -11.90
N ASP A 127 10.81 19.24 -12.22
CA ASP A 127 10.82 18.47 -13.47
C ASP A 127 9.68 17.47 -13.57
N PHE A 128 9.29 16.90 -12.45
CA PHE A 128 8.32 15.82 -12.36
C PHE A 128 7.24 16.13 -11.31
N TRP A 129 5.97 16.13 -11.73
CA TRP A 129 4.83 16.20 -10.82
C TRP A 129 4.09 14.88 -10.80
N THR A 130 3.83 14.36 -9.59
CA THR A 130 2.95 13.20 -9.39
C THR A 130 1.67 13.66 -8.70
N TYR A 131 0.51 13.11 -9.11
CA TYR A 131 -0.78 13.47 -8.52
C TYR A 131 -1.78 12.31 -8.58
N SER A 132 -2.09 11.76 -7.42
CA SER A 132 -3.03 10.65 -7.26
C SER A 132 -4.24 11.14 -6.49
N PHE A 133 -5.08 11.94 -7.14
CA PHE A 133 -6.22 12.56 -6.49
C PHE A 133 -7.20 11.53 -5.91
N PRO A 134 -7.97 11.87 -4.85
CA PRO A 134 -8.83 10.91 -4.16
C PRO A 134 -9.84 10.22 -5.08
N CYS A 135 -9.83 8.90 -5.10
CA CYS A 135 -10.65 8.06 -5.99
C CYS A 135 -12.08 7.80 -5.47
N GLN A 136 -12.46 8.31 -4.30
CA GLN A 136 -13.69 7.92 -3.60
C GLN A 136 -14.97 8.16 -4.41
N SER A 137 -14.99 9.19 -5.25
CA SER A 137 -16.14 9.54 -6.08
C SER A 137 -16.18 8.84 -7.44
N VAL A 138 -15.10 8.13 -7.82
CA VAL A 138 -15.01 7.36 -9.07
C VAL A 138 -14.86 5.85 -8.82
N SER A 139 -14.52 5.43 -7.60
CA SER A 139 -14.36 4.03 -7.23
C SER A 139 -15.68 3.27 -7.27
N VAL A 140 -15.64 2.00 -7.72
CA VAL A 140 -16.79 1.07 -7.67
C VAL A 140 -17.30 0.87 -6.23
N SER A 141 -16.41 0.97 -5.24
CA SER A 141 -16.76 0.85 -3.80
C SER A 141 -17.24 2.16 -3.19
N GLY A 142 -17.23 3.27 -3.94
CA GLY A 142 -17.67 4.60 -3.51
C GLY A 142 -19.06 4.95 -4.03
N LYS A 143 -19.47 6.21 -3.83
CA LYS A 143 -20.78 6.72 -4.28
C LYS A 143 -20.89 6.94 -5.78
N GLN A 144 -19.75 6.89 -6.50
CA GLN A 144 -19.68 7.09 -7.96
C GLN A 144 -20.31 8.43 -8.44
N GLU A 145 -20.09 9.49 -7.68
CA GLU A 145 -20.61 10.84 -7.98
C GLU A 145 -19.83 11.53 -9.13
N GLY A 146 -18.65 11.02 -9.48
CA GLY A 146 -17.81 11.57 -10.55
C GLY A 146 -16.83 12.65 -10.09
N ILE A 147 -16.19 13.28 -11.07
CA ILE A 147 -15.21 14.35 -10.87
C ILE A 147 -15.96 15.68 -11.02
N ILE A 148 -16.39 16.29 -9.91
CA ILE A 148 -17.17 17.52 -9.92
C ILE A 148 -16.41 18.60 -9.14
N LYS A 149 -16.00 19.68 -9.85
CA LYS A 149 -15.26 20.79 -9.28
C LYS A 149 -15.97 21.36 -8.04
N GLY A 150 -15.22 21.49 -6.94
CA GLY A 150 -15.71 22.06 -5.69
C GLY A 150 -16.80 21.26 -4.96
N LYS A 151 -17.23 20.09 -5.47
CA LYS A 151 -18.32 19.29 -4.88
C LYS A 151 -17.88 17.89 -4.43
N THR A 152 -17.02 17.24 -5.18
CA THR A 152 -16.56 15.90 -4.86
C THR A 152 -15.08 15.86 -4.52
N ARG A 153 -14.64 14.86 -3.76
CA ARG A 153 -13.21 14.69 -3.47
C ARG A 153 -12.38 14.42 -4.72
N SER A 154 -12.92 13.70 -5.69
CA SER A 154 -12.27 13.51 -6.99
C SER A 154 -12.20 14.81 -7.80
N GLY A 155 -13.03 15.81 -7.46
CA GLY A 155 -12.97 17.16 -8.03
C GLY A 155 -11.68 17.92 -7.70
N LEU A 156 -10.83 17.42 -6.79
CA LEU A 156 -9.50 17.97 -6.54
C LEU A 156 -8.55 17.84 -7.75
N LEU A 157 -8.90 17.06 -8.77
CA LEU A 157 -8.22 17.10 -10.08
C LEU A 157 -8.21 18.51 -10.67
N TYR A 158 -9.28 19.29 -10.50
CA TYR A 158 -9.35 20.67 -10.99
C TYR A 158 -8.43 21.64 -10.21
N GLU A 159 -7.98 21.27 -9.01
CA GLU A 159 -6.94 22.04 -8.31
C GLU A 159 -5.55 21.77 -8.94
N VAL A 160 -5.30 20.53 -9.36
CA VAL A 160 -4.10 20.21 -10.15
C VAL A 160 -4.13 20.98 -11.47
N GLN A 161 -5.28 21.02 -12.16
CA GLN A 161 -5.46 21.83 -13.38
C GLN A 161 -5.10 23.29 -13.13
N ARG A 162 -5.66 23.90 -12.09
CA ARG A 162 -5.41 25.30 -11.73
C ARG A 162 -3.93 25.59 -11.46
N LEU A 163 -3.23 24.66 -10.81
CA LEU A 163 -1.79 24.79 -10.54
C LEU A 163 -0.96 24.66 -11.83
N LEU A 164 -1.32 23.75 -12.74
CA LEU A 164 -0.67 23.61 -14.04
C LEU A 164 -0.90 24.83 -14.93
N GLU A 165 -2.13 25.39 -14.96
CA GLU A 165 -2.42 26.66 -15.67
C GLU A 165 -1.59 27.84 -15.15
N LYS A 166 -1.31 27.85 -13.84
CA LYS A 166 -0.40 28.86 -13.24
C LYS A 166 1.05 28.61 -13.63
N ALA A 167 1.49 27.35 -13.59
CA ALA A 167 2.85 26.98 -14.00
C ALA A 167 3.10 27.34 -15.48
N ASP A 168 2.10 27.14 -16.35
CA ASP A 168 2.17 27.53 -17.75
C ASP A 168 2.39 29.04 -17.91
N LYS A 169 1.58 29.86 -17.24
CA LYS A 169 1.73 31.32 -17.24
C LYS A 169 3.08 31.81 -16.73
N MET A 170 3.71 31.02 -15.86
CA MET A 170 5.04 31.30 -15.32
C MET A 170 6.17 30.69 -16.15
N LEU A 171 5.88 30.04 -17.27
CA LEU A 171 6.83 29.27 -18.09
C LEU A 171 7.59 28.21 -17.28
N ALA A 172 6.89 27.61 -16.30
CA ALA A 172 7.42 26.67 -15.32
C ALA A 172 6.70 25.31 -15.36
N LEU A 173 6.15 24.93 -16.51
CA LEU A 173 5.51 23.62 -16.68
C LEU A 173 6.52 22.48 -16.43
N PRO A 174 6.15 21.47 -15.64
CA PRO A 174 7.00 20.27 -15.44
C PRO A 174 7.28 19.54 -16.75
N LYS A 175 8.40 18.85 -16.82
CA LYS A 175 8.77 18.00 -17.96
C LYS A 175 7.86 16.76 -18.04
N TYR A 176 7.56 16.20 -16.87
CA TYR A 176 6.81 14.94 -16.74
C TYR A 176 5.66 15.09 -15.75
N LEU A 177 4.55 14.45 -16.05
CA LEU A 177 3.40 14.32 -15.15
C LEU A 177 3.05 12.82 -14.96
N MET A 178 2.71 12.41 -13.76
CA MET A 178 2.21 11.06 -13.48
C MET A 178 0.93 11.13 -12.67
N LEU A 179 -0.13 10.51 -13.19
CA LEU A 179 -1.39 10.26 -12.50
C LEU A 179 -1.56 8.76 -12.27
N GLU A 180 -1.96 8.38 -11.06
CA GLU A 180 -2.50 7.04 -10.75
C GLU A 180 -3.92 7.17 -10.22
N ASN A 181 -4.80 6.25 -10.61
CA ASN A 181 -6.15 6.15 -10.04
C ASN A 181 -6.75 4.75 -10.22
N VAL A 182 -7.94 4.54 -9.68
CA VAL A 182 -8.68 3.28 -9.87
C VAL A 182 -9.04 3.05 -11.34
N LYS A 183 -9.02 1.78 -11.79
CA LYS A 183 -9.39 1.37 -13.16
C LYS A 183 -10.72 1.98 -13.63
N ASN A 184 -11.68 2.18 -12.71
CA ASN A 184 -13.00 2.70 -13.05
C ASN A 184 -12.97 4.14 -13.61
N LEU A 185 -11.89 4.90 -13.41
CA LEU A 185 -11.70 6.23 -14.01
C LEU A 185 -11.77 6.16 -15.55
N VAL A 186 -11.22 5.10 -16.14
CA VAL A 186 -11.29 4.83 -17.59
C VAL A 186 -12.43 3.86 -17.97
N GLY A 187 -13.32 3.56 -17.03
CA GLY A 187 -14.51 2.77 -17.25
C GLY A 187 -15.61 3.57 -17.97
N LYS A 188 -16.55 2.90 -18.60
CA LYS A 188 -17.61 3.49 -19.47
C LYS A 188 -18.26 4.76 -18.87
N LYS A 189 -18.49 4.81 -17.55
CA LYS A 189 -19.17 5.92 -16.88
C LYS A 189 -18.32 7.20 -16.81
N PHE A 190 -17.02 7.07 -16.54
CA PHE A 190 -16.12 8.20 -16.28
C PHE A 190 -15.13 8.46 -17.41
N LYS A 191 -15.10 7.59 -18.43
CA LYS A 191 -14.22 7.73 -19.60
C LYS A 191 -14.35 9.11 -20.29
N PRO A 192 -15.56 9.68 -20.48
CA PRO A 192 -15.68 11.01 -21.06
C PRO A 192 -14.91 12.09 -20.27
N GLN A 193 -15.05 12.11 -18.93
CA GLN A 193 -14.31 13.07 -18.08
C GLN A 193 -12.79 12.85 -18.13
N PHE A 194 -12.37 11.59 -18.23
CA PHE A 194 -10.96 11.26 -18.41
C PHE A 194 -10.45 11.72 -19.78
N ASP A 195 -11.22 11.56 -20.84
CA ASP A 195 -10.84 11.99 -22.19
C ASP A 195 -10.77 13.53 -22.29
N GLU A 196 -11.67 14.24 -21.62
CA GLU A 196 -11.60 15.71 -21.49
C GLU A 196 -10.30 16.15 -20.79
N TRP A 197 -9.90 15.43 -19.73
CA TRP A 197 -8.63 15.69 -19.04
C TRP A 197 -7.42 15.46 -19.94
N VAL A 198 -7.39 14.37 -20.70
CA VAL A 198 -6.30 14.07 -21.64
C VAL A 198 -6.24 15.10 -22.76
N ALA A 199 -7.40 15.50 -23.32
CA ALA A 199 -7.47 16.54 -24.35
C ALA A 199 -6.95 17.89 -23.84
N TRP A 200 -7.32 18.26 -22.60
CA TRP A 200 -6.82 19.48 -21.98
C TRP A 200 -5.30 19.45 -21.77
N LEU A 201 -4.73 18.30 -21.37
CA LEU A 201 -3.27 18.14 -21.27
C LEU A 201 -2.58 18.26 -22.64
N ASP A 202 -3.22 17.76 -23.71
CA ASP A 202 -2.70 17.92 -25.07
C ASP A 202 -2.65 19.40 -25.49
N GLU A 203 -3.72 20.17 -25.21
CA GLU A 203 -3.78 21.61 -25.42
C GLU A 203 -2.72 22.37 -24.60
N LEU A 204 -2.44 21.91 -23.36
CA LEU A 204 -1.42 22.47 -22.47
C LEU A 204 0.02 22.18 -22.94
N GLY A 205 0.19 21.28 -23.91
CA GLY A 205 1.49 20.97 -24.50
C GLY A 205 2.11 19.64 -24.06
N TYR A 206 1.30 18.66 -23.66
CA TYR A 206 1.76 17.32 -23.30
C TYR A 206 1.29 16.24 -24.27
N ASN A 207 2.13 15.28 -24.56
CA ASN A 207 1.72 13.98 -25.08
C ASN A 207 1.41 13.05 -23.91
N THR A 208 0.24 12.39 -23.93
CA THR A 208 -0.26 11.61 -22.80
C THR A 208 -0.44 10.14 -23.16
N TYR A 209 0.23 9.29 -22.41
CA TYR A 209 0.21 7.83 -22.48
C TYR A 209 -0.54 7.27 -21.28
N TRP A 210 -1.42 6.30 -21.47
CA TRP A 210 -2.08 5.67 -20.32
C TRP A 210 -2.35 4.18 -20.53
N LYS A 211 -2.31 3.44 -19.45
CA LYS A 211 -2.58 2.00 -19.44
C LYS A 211 -3.13 1.55 -18.09
N VAL A 212 -4.00 0.52 -18.12
CA VAL A 212 -4.39 -0.18 -16.89
C VAL A 212 -3.39 -1.28 -16.63
N LEU A 213 -2.72 -1.24 -15.48
CA LEU A 213 -1.76 -2.24 -15.04
C LEU A 213 -2.27 -2.96 -13.80
N ASN A 214 -1.86 -4.21 -13.62
CA ASN A 214 -2.20 -5.00 -12.45
C ASN A 214 -0.92 -5.36 -11.67
N ALA A 215 -0.87 -5.05 -10.39
CA ALA A 215 0.31 -5.25 -9.55
C ALA A 215 0.85 -6.69 -9.58
N LYS A 216 -0.02 -7.69 -9.68
CA LYS A 216 0.38 -9.11 -9.78
C LYS A 216 1.25 -9.43 -11.01
N ASP A 217 1.23 -8.58 -12.01
CA ASP A 217 1.98 -8.73 -13.25
C ASP A 217 3.33 -7.97 -13.20
N TYR A 218 3.72 -7.50 -12.00
CA TYR A 218 4.92 -6.68 -11.75
C TYR A 218 5.62 -7.04 -10.44
N GLY A 219 5.62 -8.31 -10.05
CA GLY A 219 6.42 -8.81 -8.93
C GLY A 219 5.74 -8.79 -7.55
N VAL A 220 4.49 -8.34 -7.44
CA VAL A 220 3.75 -8.27 -6.17
C VAL A 220 2.55 -9.22 -6.20
N PRO A 221 2.38 -10.13 -5.24
CA PRO A 221 1.31 -11.12 -5.27
C PRO A 221 -0.05 -10.51 -4.86
N GLN A 222 -0.40 -9.36 -5.45
CA GLN A 222 -1.65 -8.64 -5.21
C GLN A 222 -2.40 -8.36 -6.51
N ASN A 223 -3.65 -8.79 -6.60
CA ASN A 223 -4.53 -8.45 -7.72
C ASN A 223 -5.09 -7.03 -7.51
N ARG A 224 -4.36 -6.03 -8.00
CA ARG A 224 -4.68 -4.61 -7.88
C ARG A 224 -4.54 -3.91 -9.22
N GLU A 225 -5.68 -3.70 -9.90
CA GLU A 225 -5.72 -2.97 -11.18
C GLU A 225 -5.83 -1.47 -10.93
N ARG A 226 -4.96 -0.70 -11.59
CA ARG A 226 -4.94 0.76 -11.57
C ARG A 226 -4.68 1.31 -12.97
N VAL A 227 -5.25 2.46 -13.26
CA VAL A 227 -4.84 3.23 -14.43
C VAL A 227 -3.66 4.12 -14.06
N PHE A 228 -2.63 4.05 -14.88
CA PHE A 228 -1.46 4.92 -14.84
C PHE A 228 -1.43 5.78 -16.07
N VAL A 229 -1.15 7.06 -15.88
CA VAL A 229 -1.08 8.05 -16.95
C VAL A 229 0.25 8.76 -16.82
N ILE A 230 1.04 8.73 -17.87
CA ILE A 230 2.30 9.47 -18.01
C ILE A 230 2.09 10.53 -19.08
N SER A 231 2.37 11.78 -18.74
CA SER A 231 2.36 12.86 -19.73
C SER A 231 3.74 13.45 -19.83
N VAL A 232 4.28 13.49 -21.03
CA VAL A 232 5.60 14.04 -21.35
C VAL A 232 5.39 15.32 -22.15
N ARG A 233 6.08 16.41 -21.75
CA ARG A 233 5.95 17.70 -22.42
C ARG A 233 6.46 17.59 -23.88
N LYS A 234 5.70 18.12 -24.82
CA LYS A 234 5.90 17.89 -26.28
C LYS A 234 7.29 18.31 -26.80
N ASP A 235 7.92 19.30 -26.15
CA ASP A 235 9.26 19.77 -26.54
C ASP A 235 10.40 18.79 -26.21
N ILE A 236 10.14 17.82 -25.32
CA ILE A 236 11.13 16.81 -24.91
C ILE A 236 10.69 15.37 -25.22
N ASP A 237 9.45 15.18 -25.65
CA ASP A 237 8.93 13.84 -25.94
C ASP A 237 9.41 13.34 -27.31
N ASP A 238 10.11 12.24 -27.32
CA ASP A 238 10.57 11.58 -28.55
C ASP A 238 9.57 10.52 -29.09
N GLY A 239 8.42 10.37 -28.43
CA GLY A 239 7.35 9.44 -28.80
C GLY A 239 7.64 7.97 -28.55
N LYS A 240 8.72 7.62 -27.81
CA LYS A 240 9.13 6.23 -27.58
C LYS A 240 8.66 5.64 -26.25
N PHE A 241 8.02 6.44 -25.38
CA PHE A 241 7.57 5.91 -24.10
C PHE A 241 6.56 4.78 -24.29
N GLU A 242 6.88 3.62 -23.72
CA GLU A 242 6.00 2.46 -23.63
C GLU A 242 5.90 1.96 -22.19
N PHE A 243 4.69 1.62 -21.75
CA PHE A 243 4.51 0.97 -20.46
C PHE A 243 5.22 -0.38 -20.40
N PRO A 244 5.73 -0.77 -19.21
CA PRO A 244 6.41 -2.05 -19.05
C PRO A 244 5.49 -3.23 -19.43
N GLN A 245 6.10 -4.29 -19.99
CA GLN A 245 5.39 -5.51 -20.32
C GLN A 245 5.09 -6.32 -19.04
N PRO A 246 3.92 -6.96 -18.95
CA PRO A 246 3.57 -7.79 -17.80
C PRO A 246 4.43 -9.05 -17.75
N PHE A 247 4.74 -9.51 -16.54
CA PHE A 247 5.43 -10.79 -16.29
C PHE A 247 4.92 -11.45 -15.01
N ASP A 248 5.14 -12.77 -14.88
CA ASP A 248 4.94 -13.50 -13.62
C ASP A 248 6.31 -14.03 -13.17
N ASN A 249 6.83 -13.48 -12.07
CA ASN A 249 8.11 -13.92 -11.49
C ASN A 249 7.97 -15.11 -10.53
N GLY A 250 6.76 -15.67 -10.37
CA GLY A 250 6.48 -16.78 -9.47
C GLY A 250 6.21 -16.39 -8.01
N VAL A 251 6.29 -15.12 -7.66
CA VAL A 251 6.00 -14.62 -6.30
C VAL A 251 4.53 -14.84 -5.95
N ARG A 252 4.28 -15.38 -4.76
CA ARG A 252 2.93 -15.70 -4.25
C ARG A 252 2.74 -15.08 -2.87
N LEU A 253 1.54 -15.13 -2.34
CA LEU A 253 1.20 -14.52 -1.04
C LEU A 253 2.15 -14.97 0.09
N LYS A 254 2.52 -16.25 0.12
CA LYS A 254 3.45 -16.80 1.12
C LYS A 254 4.78 -16.04 1.20
N ASP A 255 5.25 -15.49 0.08
CA ASP A 255 6.52 -14.78 0.01
C ASP A 255 6.46 -13.38 0.66
N ALA A 256 5.24 -12.89 0.93
CA ALA A 256 4.99 -11.65 1.67
C ALA A 256 4.67 -11.89 3.16
N LEU A 257 4.48 -13.13 3.60
CA LEU A 257 4.07 -13.45 4.97
C LEU A 257 5.24 -13.38 5.94
N GLU A 258 4.93 -13.03 7.19
CA GLU A 258 5.86 -13.09 8.32
C GLU A 258 5.97 -14.51 8.86
N ASP A 259 7.18 -14.92 9.26
CA ASP A 259 7.44 -16.25 9.83
C ASP A 259 6.77 -16.44 11.20
N LYS A 260 6.67 -15.39 11.99
CA LYS A 260 6.08 -15.38 13.33
C LYS A 260 5.10 -14.23 13.43
N VAL A 261 3.87 -14.55 13.77
CA VAL A 261 2.77 -13.61 13.88
C VAL A 261 2.16 -13.66 15.28
N ASP A 262 1.86 -12.49 15.86
CA ASP A 262 1.22 -12.36 17.17
C ASP A 262 -0.19 -13.00 17.16
N GLU A 263 -0.56 -13.68 18.25
CA GLU A 263 -1.86 -14.31 18.43
C GLU A 263 -3.06 -13.37 18.24
N LYS A 264 -2.89 -12.06 18.45
CA LYS A 264 -3.93 -11.05 18.21
C LYS A 264 -4.45 -11.02 16.76
N TYR A 265 -3.67 -11.52 15.80
CA TYR A 265 -4.06 -11.58 14.39
C TYR A 265 -4.84 -12.84 14.05
N TYR A 266 -4.77 -13.91 14.88
CA TYR A 266 -5.54 -15.12 14.66
C TYR A 266 -7.02 -14.91 15.01
N LEU A 267 -7.90 -15.55 14.24
CA LEU A 267 -9.33 -15.53 14.53
C LEU A 267 -9.66 -16.44 15.70
N SER A 268 -10.69 -16.08 16.49
CA SER A 268 -11.17 -16.95 17.56
C SER A 268 -11.66 -18.28 17.00
N GLU A 269 -11.61 -19.34 17.82
CA GLU A 269 -12.09 -20.69 17.45
C GLU A 269 -13.54 -20.67 16.94
N ASP A 270 -14.42 -19.88 17.54
CA ASP A 270 -15.80 -19.72 17.10
C ASP A 270 -15.92 -19.22 15.65
N ILE A 271 -15.02 -18.33 15.23
CA ILE A 271 -15.00 -17.81 13.86
C ILE A 271 -14.34 -18.83 12.93
N GLN A 272 -13.26 -19.48 13.37
CA GLN A 272 -12.58 -20.52 12.59
C GLN A 272 -13.51 -21.73 12.34
N ASN A 273 -14.31 -22.12 13.32
CA ASN A 273 -15.31 -23.20 13.18
C ASN A 273 -16.45 -22.86 12.19
N ARG A 274 -16.60 -21.58 11.80
CA ARG A 274 -17.53 -21.13 10.75
C ARG A 274 -16.91 -21.14 9.36
N LEU A 275 -15.65 -21.51 9.23
CA LEU A 275 -14.98 -21.59 7.93
C LEU A 275 -15.67 -22.65 7.08
N ILE A 276 -16.21 -22.22 5.95
CA ILE A 276 -16.72 -23.11 4.91
C ILE A 276 -15.73 -23.04 3.74
N ILE A 277 -15.06 -24.17 3.51
CA ILE A 277 -14.28 -24.39 2.29
C ILE A 277 -15.25 -24.92 1.26
N THR A 278 -15.48 -24.18 0.18
CA THR A 278 -16.47 -24.58 -0.84
C THR A 278 -15.78 -24.73 -2.20
N ASP A 279 -15.85 -25.93 -2.75
CA ASP A 279 -15.33 -26.24 -4.11
C ASP A 279 -16.00 -25.46 -5.24
N LYS A 280 -17.21 -24.95 -5.03
CA LYS A 280 -18.03 -24.37 -6.09
C LYS A 280 -17.92 -22.86 -6.30
N THR A 281 -17.30 -22.12 -5.36
CA THR A 281 -17.22 -20.65 -5.40
C THR A 281 -15.79 -20.12 -5.38
N LEU A 282 -14.81 -20.99 -5.45
CA LEU A 282 -13.40 -20.65 -5.38
C LEU A 282 -12.93 -20.05 -6.70
N THR A 283 -12.60 -18.79 -6.68
CA THR A 283 -11.57 -18.30 -7.60
C THR A 283 -10.27 -19.00 -7.21
N LYS A 284 -9.32 -19.16 -8.14
CA LYS A 284 -7.99 -19.77 -7.84
C LYS A 284 -7.32 -19.27 -6.55
N ASN A 285 -7.78 -18.17 -5.97
CA ASN A 285 -7.13 -17.43 -4.90
C ASN A 285 -7.89 -17.45 -3.58
N VAL A 286 -9.22 -17.59 -3.59
CA VAL A 286 -10.06 -17.63 -2.38
C VAL A 286 -10.48 -19.07 -2.11
N ILE A 287 -10.11 -19.59 -0.94
CA ILE A 287 -10.36 -20.99 -0.58
C ILE A 287 -11.53 -21.16 0.37
N GLY A 288 -12.05 -20.09 0.96
CA GLY A 288 -13.17 -20.18 1.89
C GLY A 288 -13.69 -18.84 2.38
N THR A 289 -14.64 -18.89 3.29
CA THR A 289 -15.22 -17.69 3.94
C THR A 289 -15.54 -17.98 5.39
N THR A 290 -15.34 -16.99 6.26
CA THR A 290 -15.71 -17.06 7.68
C THR A 290 -17.12 -16.55 7.98
N LYS A 291 -17.83 -16.03 6.95
CA LYS A 291 -19.26 -15.69 7.05
C LYS A 291 -20.03 -16.32 5.90
N PRO A 292 -20.67 -17.46 6.12
CA PRO A 292 -21.55 -18.07 5.13
C PRO A 292 -22.87 -17.31 5.08
N SER A 293 -22.89 -16.11 4.54
CA SER A 293 -24.13 -15.37 4.29
C SER A 293 -24.42 -15.30 2.80
N PHE A 294 -25.33 -16.11 2.40
CA PHE A 294 -26.46 -15.88 1.51
C PHE A 294 -26.26 -15.56 0.04
N ARG A 295 -25.32 -15.44 -0.66
CA ARG A 295 -25.37 -15.34 -2.16
C ARG A 295 -24.03 -14.91 -2.78
N THR A 296 -23.19 -14.24 -2.04
CA THR A 296 -21.85 -13.84 -2.52
C THR A 296 -20.87 -13.86 -1.37
N ILE A 297 -19.69 -14.46 -1.56
CA ILE A 297 -18.58 -14.35 -0.61
C ILE A 297 -18.18 -12.88 -0.59
N GLY A 298 -18.42 -12.20 0.54
CA GLY A 298 -18.03 -10.82 0.74
C GLY A 298 -16.49 -10.67 0.72
N ARG A 299 -15.96 -9.62 0.09
CA ARG A 299 -14.50 -9.38 0.03
C ARG A 299 -13.80 -9.38 1.39
N ARG A 300 -14.51 -9.03 2.45
CA ARG A 300 -13.96 -8.96 3.81
C ARG A 300 -13.92 -10.30 4.52
N ASP A 301 -14.77 -11.22 4.11
CA ASP A 301 -14.92 -12.53 4.76
C ASP A 301 -14.18 -13.64 3.99
N SER A 302 -13.54 -13.28 2.87
CA SER A 302 -12.77 -14.20 2.03
C SER A 302 -11.49 -14.62 2.74
N VAL A 303 -11.20 -15.92 2.72
CA VAL A 303 -9.96 -16.52 3.19
C VAL A 303 -9.12 -16.93 1.99
N TYR A 304 -7.88 -16.51 1.96
CA TYR A 304 -6.93 -16.74 0.88
C TYR A 304 -5.97 -17.87 1.25
N SER A 305 -5.52 -18.63 0.25
CA SER A 305 -4.41 -19.56 0.42
C SER A 305 -3.08 -18.79 0.42
N GLU A 306 -2.11 -19.25 1.21
CA GLU A 306 -0.73 -18.73 1.20
C GLU A 306 -0.05 -18.84 -0.18
N ASN A 307 -0.46 -19.81 -0.99
CA ASN A 307 0.05 -20.01 -2.36
C ASN A 307 -0.73 -19.23 -3.43
N SER A 308 -1.54 -18.25 -3.05
CA SER A 308 -2.41 -17.49 -3.95
C SER A 308 -1.91 -16.07 -4.23
N ILE A 309 -2.66 -15.39 -5.10
CA ILE A 309 -2.53 -13.94 -5.31
C ILE A 309 -3.58 -13.24 -4.44
N MET A 310 -3.13 -12.30 -3.62
CA MET A 310 -3.99 -11.52 -2.73
C MET A 310 -4.93 -10.59 -3.53
N GLY A 311 -6.14 -10.41 -3.04
CA GLY A 311 -7.05 -9.37 -3.54
C GLY A 311 -6.58 -7.96 -3.18
N THR A 312 -7.06 -6.94 -3.90
CA THR A 312 -6.71 -5.53 -3.66
C THR A 312 -6.85 -5.14 -2.19
N LEU A 313 -5.80 -4.57 -1.61
CA LEU A 313 -5.87 -3.90 -0.31
C LEU A 313 -6.60 -2.56 -0.45
N VAL A 314 -7.41 -2.23 0.54
CA VAL A 314 -8.16 -0.97 0.57
C VAL A 314 -8.01 -0.27 1.93
N ALA A 315 -8.13 1.04 1.94
CA ALA A 315 -7.96 1.85 3.15
C ALA A 315 -8.88 1.45 4.32
N THR A 316 -9.99 0.78 4.04
CA THR A 316 -10.93 0.31 5.08
C THR A 316 -10.62 -1.08 5.62
N ASP A 317 -9.55 -1.73 5.15
CA ASP A 317 -9.15 -3.06 5.64
C ASP A 317 -8.71 -3.04 7.11
N TYR A 318 -8.37 -1.87 7.66
CA TYR A 318 -8.14 -1.71 9.11
C TYR A 318 -9.33 -2.12 9.98
N LYS A 319 -10.56 -2.07 9.46
CA LYS A 319 -11.76 -2.55 10.17
C LYS A 319 -11.89 -4.06 10.18
N GLN A 320 -11.43 -4.70 9.12
CA GLN A 320 -11.40 -6.14 8.95
C GLN A 320 -10.30 -6.49 7.93
N PRO A 321 -9.07 -6.72 8.40
CA PRO A 321 -7.94 -7.10 7.56
C PRO A 321 -8.21 -8.38 6.76
N LYS A 322 -7.52 -8.52 5.63
CA LYS A 322 -7.60 -9.72 4.78
C LYS A 322 -7.22 -10.96 5.60
N GLN A 323 -7.91 -12.06 5.35
CA GLN A 323 -7.74 -13.31 6.07
C GLN A 323 -6.99 -14.31 5.19
N ILE A 324 -6.06 -15.05 5.79
CA ILE A 324 -5.33 -16.13 5.15
C ILE A 324 -5.55 -17.43 5.92
N LEU A 325 -5.52 -18.52 5.20
CA LEU A 325 -5.41 -19.86 5.78
C LEU A 325 -3.93 -20.20 5.86
N GLU A 326 -3.40 -20.25 7.06
CA GLU A 326 -2.04 -20.68 7.32
C GLU A 326 -2.05 -22.19 7.55
N THR A 327 -1.28 -22.92 6.74
CA THR A 327 -1.10 -24.35 6.96
C THR A 327 -0.29 -24.54 8.24
N ASN A 328 -0.82 -25.36 9.16
CA ASN A 328 -0.11 -25.65 10.38
C ASN A 328 1.21 -26.35 10.01
N ARG A 329 2.34 -25.69 10.27
CA ARG A 329 3.67 -26.17 9.85
C ARG A 329 4.03 -27.55 10.42
N CYS A 330 3.32 -27.97 11.48
CA CYS A 330 3.43 -29.29 12.06
C CYS A 330 2.18 -30.12 11.73
N VAL A 331 2.14 -30.68 10.53
CA VAL A 331 0.97 -31.38 9.99
C VAL A 331 0.97 -32.82 10.50
N LYS A 332 0.08 -33.14 11.46
CA LYS A 332 -0.20 -34.53 11.86
C LYS A 332 -1.03 -35.18 10.74
N VAL A 333 -0.45 -36.18 10.08
CA VAL A 333 -1.10 -36.89 8.94
C VAL A 333 -1.65 -38.26 9.35
N GLY A 334 -1.39 -38.70 10.56
CA GLY A 334 -1.89 -39.99 11.04
C GLY A 334 -1.62 -40.27 12.51
N ASP A 335 -2.14 -41.40 12.96
CA ASP A 335 -1.94 -41.91 14.31
C ASP A 335 -1.74 -43.44 14.26
N LEU A 336 -0.74 -43.94 14.93
CA LEU A 336 -0.43 -45.36 14.94
C LEU A 336 -1.38 -46.21 15.81
N ASN A 337 -2.02 -45.55 16.80
CA ASN A 337 -2.86 -46.23 17.82
C ASN A 337 -2.21 -47.46 18.49
N TYR A 338 -0.89 -47.44 18.63
CA TYR A 338 -0.10 -48.55 19.12
C TYR A 338 0.50 -48.34 20.52
N TYR A 339 0.92 -47.09 20.79
CA TYR A 339 1.55 -46.74 22.07
C TYR A 339 0.54 -46.17 23.06
N PRO A 340 0.80 -46.32 24.39
CA PRO A 340 -0.15 -45.85 25.41
C PRO A 340 -0.30 -44.35 25.50
N TYR A 341 0.64 -43.59 24.92
CA TYR A 341 0.59 -42.12 24.92
C TYR A 341 0.29 -41.59 23.52
N GLU A 342 -0.68 -40.71 23.41
CA GLU A 342 -1.14 -40.11 22.15
C GLU A 342 0.01 -39.45 21.41
N THR A 343 0.90 -38.72 22.10
CA THR A 343 2.05 -38.04 21.49
C THR A 343 3.03 -38.98 20.78
N SER A 344 3.15 -40.22 21.27
CA SER A 344 4.03 -41.26 20.70
C SER A 344 3.46 -41.92 19.45
N ASN A 345 2.16 -41.75 19.22
CA ASN A 345 1.46 -42.31 18.06
C ASN A 345 1.41 -41.35 16.86
N ARG A 346 1.71 -40.06 17.03
CA ARG A 346 1.59 -39.06 16.00
C ARG A 346 2.53 -39.30 14.83
N ILE A 347 2.00 -39.23 13.61
CA ILE A 347 2.74 -39.28 12.36
C ILE A 347 2.65 -37.89 11.70
N TYR A 348 3.75 -37.36 11.27
CA TYR A 348 3.85 -36.01 10.70
C TYR A 348 4.16 -36.05 9.21
N SER A 349 3.71 -35.04 8.45
CA SER A 349 4.06 -34.85 7.06
C SER A 349 5.52 -34.37 6.93
N LYS A 350 6.23 -34.88 5.92
CA LYS A 350 7.57 -34.40 5.58
C LYS A 350 7.56 -32.95 5.04
N GLU A 351 6.43 -32.48 4.53
CA GLU A 351 6.25 -31.11 4.02
C GLU A 351 5.97 -30.09 5.16
N GLY A 352 5.82 -30.58 6.39
CA GLY A 352 5.60 -29.74 7.57
C GLY A 352 6.88 -29.46 8.35
N ILE A 353 6.79 -28.59 9.37
CA ILE A 353 7.87 -28.38 10.34
C ILE A 353 7.86 -29.53 11.35
N SER A 354 9.05 -29.99 11.72
CA SER A 354 9.20 -30.98 12.79
C SER A 354 8.64 -30.47 14.12
N PRO A 355 7.91 -31.32 14.90
CA PRO A 355 7.57 -30.97 16.26
C PRO A 355 8.85 -30.79 17.09
N THR A 356 8.72 -30.12 18.25
CA THR A 356 9.84 -29.97 19.19
C THR A 356 10.48 -31.32 19.50
N LEU A 357 11.77 -31.46 19.22
CA LEU A 357 12.54 -32.62 19.57
C LEU A 357 12.75 -32.63 21.10
N THR A 358 12.28 -33.68 21.76
CA THR A 358 12.56 -33.93 23.17
C THR A 358 13.91 -34.65 23.32
N THR A 359 14.40 -34.82 24.54
CA THR A 359 15.68 -35.49 24.80
C THR A 359 15.73 -36.97 24.38
N MET A 360 14.65 -37.53 23.84
CA MET A 360 14.52 -38.88 23.26
C MET A 360 15.06 -40.00 24.16
N GLN A 361 15.02 -39.83 25.47
CA GLN A 361 15.56 -40.80 26.45
C GLN A 361 14.60 -41.99 26.69
N GLY A 362 14.11 -42.61 25.63
CA GLY A 362 13.23 -43.79 25.69
C GLY A 362 11.73 -43.46 25.58
N GLY A 363 10.90 -44.50 25.46
CA GLY A 363 9.43 -44.37 25.40
C GLY A 363 8.85 -44.10 24.01
N ASN A 364 9.62 -44.34 22.93
CA ASN A 364 9.19 -44.16 21.54
C ASN A 364 8.69 -42.73 21.22
N THR A 365 9.38 -41.73 21.76
CA THR A 365 9.06 -40.29 21.61
C THR A 365 9.68 -39.66 20.39
N GLU A 366 10.36 -40.43 19.54
CA GLU A 366 10.92 -39.97 18.28
C GLU A 366 9.77 -39.54 17.33
N PRO A 367 9.88 -38.39 16.67
CA PRO A 367 8.90 -37.98 15.66
C PRO A 367 8.88 -38.97 14.49
N LYS A 368 7.69 -39.47 14.17
CA LYS A 368 7.47 -40.39 13.06
C LYS A 368 6.98 -39.60 11.85
N ILE A 369 7.58 -39.87 10.69
CA ILE A 369 7.29 -39.16 9.44
C ILE A 369 6.60 -40.14 8.48
N ALA A 370 5.52 -39.72 7.86
CA ALA A 370 4.94 -40.41 6.71
C ALA A 370 5.65 -39.97 5.43
N GLU A 371 6.26 -40.91 4.72
CA GLU A 371 6.63 -40.72 3.34
C GLU A 371 5.38 -41.01 2.47
N PRO A 372 5.01 -40.15 1.52
CA PRO A 372 3.77 -40.33 0.77
C PRO A 372 3.89 -41.54 -0.19
N ILE A 373 3.10 -42.54 0.09
CA ILE A 373 2.55 -43.38 -0.95
C ILE A 373 1.28 -42.65 -1.35
N VAL A 374 1.29 -41.95 -2.48
CA VAL A 374 0.21 -41.19 -3.08
C VAL A 374 -1.14 -41.36 -2.37
N ALA A 375 -1.46 -40.49 -1.44
CA ALA A 375 -2.78 -40.44 -0.83
C ALA A 375 -3.35 -39.04 -1.06
N VAL A 376 -4.49 -38.98 -1.73
CA VAL A 376 -5.36 -37.79 -1.74
C VAL A 376 -5.76 -37.55 -0.28
N ILE A 377 -5.10 -36.62 0.37
CA ILE A 377 -5.47 -36.20 1.74
C ILE A 377 -6.61 -35.21 1.54
N GLU A 378 -7.83 -35.57 1.91
CA GLU A 378 -8.84 -34.57 2.23
C GLU A 378 -8.27 -33.71 3.36
N PRO A 379 -8.19 -32.39 3.21
CA PRO A 379 -7.62 -31.54 4.25
C PRO A 379 -8.54 -31.61 5.48
N ASP A 380 -8.03 -32.21 6.55
CA ASP A 380 -8.70 -32.14 7.85
C ASP A 380 -8.70 -30.66 8.28
N VAL A 381 -9.87 -30.03 8.30
CA VAL A 381 -10.08 -28.61 8.62
C VAL A 381 -9.46 -28.22 9.98
N LYS A 382 -9.23 -29.21 10.86
CA LYS A 382 -8.58 -29.02 12.16
C LYS A 382 -7.07 -28.75 12.11
N SER A 383 -6.44 -28.94 10.96
CA SER A 383 -5.00 -28.69 10.77
C SER A 383 -4.68 -27.27 10.25
N PHE A 384 -5.66 -26.42 10.09
CA PHE A 384 -5.49 -25.07 9.59
C PHE A 384 -5.89 -24.01 10.60
N ARG A 385 -5.19 -22.89 10.60
CA ARG A 385 -5.57 -21.69 11.34
C ARG A 385 -5.86 -20.56 10.35
N VAL A 386 -6.88 -19.76 10.68
CA VAL A 386 -7.21 -18.57 9.90
C VAL A 386 -6.78 -17.34 10.67
N ARG A 387 -6.02 -16.49 10.04
CA ARG A 387 -5.59 -15.22 10.60
C ARG A 387 -5.79 -14.06 9.62
N LYS A 388 -5.70 -12.88 10.14
CA LYS A 388 -5.62 -11.63 9.38
C LYS A 388 -4.19 -11.45 8.88
N LEU A 389 -4.02 -10.77 7.75
CA LEU A 389 -2.71 -10.21 7.41
C LEU A 389 -2.30 -9.19 8.45
N THR A 390 -1.01 -9.11 8.75
CA THR A 390 -0.45 -8.06 9.59
C THR A 390 -0.29 -6.75 8.80
N PRO A 391 -0.13 -5.60 9.47
CA PRO A 391 0.21 -4.35 8.78
C PRO A 391 1.50 -4.47 7.95
N LYS A 392 2.51 -5.19 8.46
CA LYS A 392 3.80 -5.40 7.78
C LYS A 392 3.63 -6.18 6.47
N GLU A 393 2.87 -7.26 6.50
CA GLU A 393 2.52 -8.03 5.30
C GLU A 393 1.76 -7.16 4.27
N CYS A 394 0.90 -6.26 4.73
CA CYS A 394 0.24 -5.31 3.85
C CYS A 394 1.20 -4.31 3.20
N TYR A 395 2.24 -3.85 3.92
CA TYR A 395 3.30 -3.01 3.36
C TYR A 395 4.12 -3.76 2.32
N ARG A 396 4.54 -5.01 2.60
CA ARG A 396 5.21 -5.89 1.64
C ARG A 396 4.37 -6.09 0.36
N LEU A 397 3.06 -6.28 0.50
CA LEU A 397 2.11 -6.37 -0.63
C LEU A 397 1.93 -5.05 -1.39
N MET A 398 2.40 -3.94 -0.87
CA MET A 398 2.47 -2.66 -1.56
C MET A 398 3.88 -2.34 -2.09
N GLY A 399 4.83 -3.26 -1.88
CA GLY A 399 6.21 -3.14 -2.37
C GLY A 399 7.12 -2.26 -1.51
N PHE A 400 6.72 -1.94 -0.28
CA PHE A 400 7.60 -1.30 0.70
C PHE A 400 8.50 -2.33 1.37
N THR A 401 9.71 -1.91 1.74
CA THR A 401 10.64 -2.76 2.49
C THR A 401 10.26 -2.84 3.97
N ASP A 402 10.79 -3.86 4.66
CA ASP A 402 10.60 -4.00 6.10
C ASP A 402 11.16 -2.80 6.87
N GLU A 403 12.29 -2.25 6.44
CA GLU A 403 12.85 -1.03 7.05
C GLU A 403 11.91 0.18 6.93
N GLN A 404 11.28 0.36 5.77
CA GLN A 404 10.29 1.42 5.56
C GLN A 404 9.06 1.23 6.44
N PHE A 405 8.62 -0.02 6.59
CA PHE A 405 7.54 -0.36 7.53
C PHE A 405 7.93 -0.05 8.98
N ASP A 406 9.09 -0.50 9.44
CA ASP A 406 9.54 -0.32 10.82
C ASP A 406 9.65 1.16 11.19
N ARG A 407 10.15 2.00 10.26
CA ARG A 407 10.15 3.46 10.42
C ARG A 407 8.75 4.04 10.57
N SER A 408 7.78 3.60 9.75
CA SER A 408 6.39 4.05 9.84
C SER A 408 5.69 3.56 11.11
N GLN A 409 5.95 2.31 11.51
CA GLN A 409 5.36 1.70 12.71
C GLN A 409 5.74 2.43 13.99
N ALA A 410 6.93 3.01 14.07
CA ALA A 410 7.38 3.79 15.22
C ALA A 410 6.40 4.94 15.58
N PHE A 411 5.65 5.44 14.60
CA PHE A 411 4.75 6.58 14.77
C PHE A 411 3.28 6.31 14.48
N SER A 412 2.93 5.10 14.03
CA SER A 412 1.59 4.79 13.54
C SER A 412 0.97 3.61 14.27
N SER A 413 -0.32 3.70 14.59
CA SER A 413 -1.08 2.54 15.08
C SER A 413 -1.35 1.52 13.95
N ASP A 414 -1.63 0.26 14.29
CA ASP A 414 -1.99 -0.79 13.33
C ASP A 414 -3.09 -0.31 12.37
N SER A 415 -4.12 0.38 12.87
CA SER A 415 -5.21 0.88 12.03
C SER A 415 -4.77 1.94 11.01
N GLN A 416 -3.82 2.79 11.38
CA GLN A 416 -3.23 3.76 10.45
C GLN A 416 -2.33 3.07 9.42
N LEU A 417 -1.52 2.10 9.83
CA LEU A 417 -0.67 1.34 8.93
C LEU A 417 -1.49 0.58 7.86
N TYR A 418 -2.58 -0.08 8.23
CA TYR A 418 -3.49 -0.68 7.23
C TYR A 418 -4.09 0.35 6.28
N LYS A 419 -4.50 1.52 6.79
CA LYS A 419 -5.06 2.61 5.99
C LYS A 419 -4.03 3.15 5.00
N GLN A 420 -2.79 3.34 5.44
CA GLN A 420 -1.66 3.81 4.67
C GLN A 420 -1.33 2.83 3.53
N ALA A 421 -1.18 1.54 3.84
CA ALA A 421 -0.99 0.50 2.83
C ALA A 421 -2.14 0.48 1.80
N GLY A 422 -3.40 0.49 2.26
CA GLY A 422 -4.57 0.46 1.37
C GLY A 422 -4.70 1.66 0.43
N ASN A 423 -4.29 2.85 0.90
CA ASN A 423 -4.31 4.09 0.10
C ASN A 423 -3.10 4.21 -0.84
N SER A 424 -2.00 3.53 -0.57
CA SER A 424 -0.76 3.69 -1.32
C SER A 424 -0.84 3.16 -2.75
N ILE A 425 0.11 3.57 -3.57
CA ILE A 425 0.41 2.98 -4.87
C ILE A 425 1.39 1.81 -4.65
N VAL A 426 1.36 0.81 -5.53
CA VAL A 426 2.33 -0.30 -5.47
C VAL A 426 3.67 0.17 -6.01
N VAL A 427 4.69 0.15 -5.17
CA VAL A 427 6.04 0.64 -5.47
C VAL A 427 6.66 -0.08 -6.67
N ASP A 428 6.48 -1.41 -6.78
CA ASP A 428 7.03 -2.21 -7.89
C ASP A 428 6.47 -1.79 -9.24
N VAL A 429 5.19 -1.45 -9.33
CA VAL A 429 4.60 -0.97 -10.59
C VAL A 429 5.24 0.36 -10.99
N LEU A 430 5.43 1.27 -10.03
CA LEU A 430 6.11 2.55 -10.27
C LEU A 430 7.58 2.36 -10.66
N TYR A 431 8.27 1.41 -10.03
CA TYR A 431 9.64 1.06 -10.35
C TYR A 431 9.81 0.72 -11.84
N TYR A 432 8.95 -0.14 -12.38
CA TYR A 432 9.02 -0.50 -13.80
C TYR A 432 8.56 0.65 -14.72
N ILE A 433 7.55 1.44 -14.33
CA ILE A 433 7.11 2.61 -15.11
C ILE A 433 8.23 3.66 -15.16
N PHE A 434 8.82 4.01 -14.03
CA PHE A 434 9.89 5.02 -13.95
C PHE A 434 11.18 4.55 -14.62
N GLY A 435 11.50 3.24 -14.54
CA GLY A 435 12.59 2.67 -15.32
C GLY A 435 12.43 2.93 -16.82
N LYS A 436 11.21 2.77 -17.35
CA LYS A 436 10.90 3.09 -18.76
C LYS A 436 10.92 4.59 -19.03
N LEU A 437 10.36 5.41 -18.13
CA LEU A 437 10.27 6.87 -18.31
C LEU A 437 11.65 7.55 -18.29
N PHE A 438 12.54 7.08 -17.43
CA PHE A 438 13.87 7.68 -17.23
C PHE A 438 14.99 6.86 -17.84
N GLU A 439 14.68 5.86 -18.67
CA GLU A 439 15.62 5.01 -19.40
C GLU A 439 16.65 4.34 -18.46
N VAL A 440 16.19 3.89 -17.31
CA VAL A 440 16.99 3.12 -16.34
C VAL A 440 16.63 1.65 -16.45
N ASP A 441 17.65 0.78 -16.56
CA ASP A 441 17.44 -0.66 -16.58
C ASP A 441 16.78 -1.14 -15.30
N THR A 442 15.77 -1.99 -15.45
CA THR A 442 15.04 -2.60 -14.34
C THR A 442 15.31 -4.09 -14.30
N GLU A 443 15.82 -4.58 -13.18
CA GLU A 443 15.99 -6.02 -12.95
C GLU A 443 14.64 -6.67 -12.61
N THR A 444 14.39 -7.85 -13.19
CA THR A 444 13.22 -8.66 -12.82
C THR A 444 13.47 -9.26 -11.45
N ARG A 445 12.73 -8.81 -10.46
CA ARG A 445 12.84 -9.33 -9.09
C ARG A 445 12.32 -10.75 -9.01
N LYS A 446 13.06 -11.60 -8.34
CA LYS A 446 12.68 -12.99 -8.05
C LYS A 446 12.06 -13.15 -6.66
N GLU A 447 12.25 -12.18 -5.77
CA GLU A 447 11.83 -12.22 -4.36
C GLU A 447 11.26 -10.87 -3.93
N ILE A 448 10.39 -10.87 -2.92
CA ILE A 448 9.98 -9.64 -2.24
C ILE A 448 11.14 -9.23 -1.34
N GLU A 449 11.59 -7.97 -1.43
CA GLU A 449 12.57 -7.43 -0.49
C GLU A 449 11.90 -7.28 0.88
N CYS A 450 12.34 -8.09 1.82
CA CYS A 450 11.94 -8.03 3.23
C CYS A 450 12.94 -7.20 4.04
#